data_a32b257a008def907fd1d284885890f5
#
_entry.id   a32b257a008def907fd1d284885890f5
#
_cell.length_a   1.000
_cell.length_b   1.000
_cell.length_c   1.000
_cell.angle_alpha   90.00
_cell.angle_beta   90.00
_cell.angle_gamma   90.00
#
_symmetry.space_group_name_H-M   'P 1'
#
loop_
_entity.id
_entity.type
_entity.pdbx_description
1 polymer ?
#
loop_
_entity_poly.entity_id
_entity_poly.type
_entity_poly.pdbx_seq_one_letter_code
_entity_poly.pdbx_strand_id
1 'polypeptide(L)'
;PVLKGVKDIWGTSDVYRTYKEGGSLPEGCLPLVDGQPLMGRKHDDAVNARLVPLPVAWVKTWTGNTGHTARVFHVTMGSAQDFQSEGLRRLTVNAAYWCLHLEAEINDKSCMDIVGEYDPPDSGFAYKQLGIVPRKPEQSSLDHSNADFQTFIEQNCALPSINKTNANPETYLKP
;
A
#
# COMPACT_ATOMS: atom_id res chain seq x y z
N PRO A 1 0.45 -14.35 -4.90
CA PRO A 1 0.36 -14.14 -3.44
C PRO A 1 -0.20 -12.76 -3.12
N VAL A 2 0.29 -11.67 -3.76
CA VAL A 2 -0.04 -10.27 -3.44
C VAL A 2 -1.55 -10.00 -3.45
N LEU A 3 -2.33 -10.64 -4.32
CA LEU A 3 -3.78 -10.48 -4.41
C LEU A 3 -4.59 -11.40 -3.47
N LYS A 4 -3.95 -12.19 -2.62
CA LYS A 4 -4.68 -13.13 -1.76
C LYS A 4 -5.58 -12.40 -0.77
N GLY A 5 -6.88 -12.69 -0.80
CA GLY A 5 -7.88 -12.05 0.03
C GLY A 5 -8.20 -10.58 -0.31
N VAL A 6 -7.55 -10.01 -1.32
CA VAL A 6 -7.81 -8.63 -1.77
C VAL A 6 -9.17 -8.59 -2.47
N LYS A 7 -10.03 -7.68 -2.04
CA LYS A 7 -11.37 -7.45 -2.60
C LYS A 7 -11.67 -5.96 -2.55
N ASP A 8 -12.50 -5.51 -3.48
CA ASP A 8 -13.13 -4.19 -3.45
C ASP A 8 -12.18 -3.04 -3.12
N ILE A 9 -11.13 -2.89 -3.94
CA ILE A 9 -10.25 -1.73 -3.82
C ILE A 9 -10.98 -0.52 -4.36
N TRP A 10 -11.16 0.47 -3.49
CA TRP A 10 -11.76 1.74 -3.83
C TRP A 10 -10.96 2.88 -3.21
N GLY A 11 -11.00 4.04 -3.83
CA GLY A 11 -10.36 5.23 -3.30
C GLY A 11 -10.85 6.50 -4.00
N THR A 12 -10.59 7.63 -3.36
CA THR A 12 -10.93 8.95 -3.90
C THR A 12 -9.87 9.53 -4.80
N SER A 13 -8.72 8.84 -4.92
CA SER A 13 -7.61 9.21 -5.81
C SER A 13 -8.00 9.06 -7.28
N ASP A 14 -7.31 9.81 -8.11
CA ASP A 14 -7.42 9.67 -9.56
C ASP A 14 -6.73 8.39 -10.06
N VAL A 15 -7.24 7.84 -11.15
CA VAL A 15 -6.56 6.80 -11.91
C VAL A 15 -5.55 7.47 -12.84
N TYR A 16 -4.27 7.26 -12.60
CA TYR A 16 -3.19 7.89 -13.36
C TYR A 16 -2.68 7.00 -14.49
N ARG A 17 -2.52 7.58 -15.67
CA ARG A 17 -1.74 6.95 -16.72
C ARG A 17 -0.25 7.16 -16.45
N THR A 18 0.50 6.09 -16.30
CA THR A 18 1.93 6.09 -15.98
C THR A 18 2.84 5.86 -17.20
N TYR A 19 2.25 5.79 -18.39
CA TYR A 19 2.93 5.63 -19.68
C TYR A 19 2.28 6.52 -20.74
N LYS A 20 2.97 6.73 -21.86
CA LYS A 20 2.45 7.54 -22.97
C LYS A 20 1.17 6.94 -23.55
N GLU A 21 0.32 7.77 -24.11
CA GLU A 21 -0.88 7.33 -24.82
C GLU A 21 -0.52 6.33 -25.93
N GLY A 22 -1.30 5.25 -26.04
CA GLY A 22 -1.03 4.15 -26.96
C GLY A 22 0.11 3.21 -26.53
N GLY A 23 0.78 3.50 -25.40
CA GLY A 23 1.82 2.64 -24.83
C GLY A 23 1.29 1.62 -23.83
N SER A 24 2.21 1.04 -23.08
CA SER A 24 1.95 0.08 -22.02
C SER A 24 2.92 0.27 -20.87
N LEU A 25 2.73 -0.47 -19.77
CA LEU A 25 3.73 -0.58 -18.72
C LEU A 25 5.08 -1.02 -19.31
N PRO A 26 6.20 -0.59 -18.72
CA PRO A 26 7.53 -1.02 -19.13
C PRO A 26 7.67 -2.56 -19.15
N GLU A 27 8.55 -3.05 -19.99
CA GLU A 27 8.86 -4.47 -20.07
C GLU A 27 9.21 -5.07 -18.71
N GLY A 28 8.74 -6.27 -18.45
CA GLY A 28 8.93 -6.99 -17.18
C GLY A 28 8.00 -6.57 -16.06
N CYS A 29 7.12 -5.58 -16.27
CA CYS A 29 6.06 -5.27 -15.33
C CYS A 29 4.87 -6.22 -15.52
N LEU A 30 4.40 -6.82 -14.42
CA LEU A 30 3.19 -7.65 -14.39
C LEU A 30 2.07 -6.86 -13.71
N PRO A 31 1.02 -6.41 -14.46
CA PRO A 31 -0.11 -5.72 -13.86
C PRO A 31 -0.88 -6.66 -12.92
N LEU A 32 -1.35 -6.15 -11.80
CA LEU A 32 -2.10 -6.86 -10.78
C LEU A 32 -3.53 -6.36 -10.66
N VAL A 33 -3.72 -5.05 -10.76
CA VAL A 33 -5.01 -4.38 -10.56
C VAL A 33 -5.16 -3.27 -11.59
N ASP A 34 -6.31 -3.26 -12.26
CA ASP A 34 -6.73 -2.17 -13.11
C ASP A 34 -7.75 -1.30 -12.37
N GLY A 35 -7.53 0.01 -12.39
CA GLY A 35 -8.43 1.00 -11.84
C GLY A 35 -9.39 1.52 -12.90
N GLN A 36 -10.68 1.44 -12.61
CA GLN A 36 -11.76 1.97 -13.45
C GLN A 36 -12.24 3.30 -12.87
N PRO A 37 -12.09 4.44 -13.58
CA PRO A 37 -12.63 5.70 -13.12
C PRO A 37 -14.16 5.67 -13.00
N LEU A 38 -14.68 6.31 -11.96
CA LEU A 38 -16.11 6.53 -11.74
C LEU A 38 -16.51 7.95 -12.20
N MET A 39 -17.81 8.20 -12.26
CA MET A 39 -18.36 9.52 -12.61
C MET A 39 -18.26 10.52 -11.46
N GLY A 40 -18.01 10.05 -10.26
CA GLY A 40 -17.89 10.84 -9.04
C GLY A 40 -16.90 10.22 -8.07
N ARG A 41 -16.99 10.63 -6.79
CA ARG A 41 -16.01 10.27 -5.74
C ARG A 41 -16.59 9.29 -4.70
N LYS A 42 -17.76 8.74 -4.94
CA LYS A 42 -18.38 7.76 -4.04
C LYS A 42 -18.17 6.35 -4.60
N HIS A 43 -18.08 5.39 -3.71
CA HIS A 43 -17.90 3.98 -4.05
C HIS A 43 -18.98 3.41 -4.99
N ASP A 44 -20.21 3.88 -4.85
CA ASP A 44 -21.39 3.45 -5.62
C ASP A 44 -21.70 4.33 -6.84
N ASP A 45 -20.83 5.30 -7.16
CA ASP A 45 -21.02 6.11 -8.36
C ASP A 45 -20.85 5.25 -9.63
N ALA A 46 -21.58 5.64 -10.67
CA ALA A 46 -21.55 4.92 -11.93
C ALA A 46 -20.16 4.92 -12.58
N VAL A 47 -19.82 3.85 -13.26
CA VAL A 47 -18.59 3.74 -14.06
C VAL A 47 -18.56 4.82 -15.15
N ASN A 48 -17.43 5.50 -15.29
CA ASN A 48 -17.20 6.43 -16.38
C ASN A 48 -16.82 5.66 -17.67
N ALA A 49 -17.83 5.34 -18.46
CA ALA A 49 -17.67 4.57 -19.70
C ALA A 49 -16.83 5.32 -20.79
N ARG A 50 -16.52 6.60 -20.60
CA ARG A 50 -15.65 7.37 -21.52
C ARG A 50 -14.17 7.13 -21.27
N LEU A 51 -13.82 6.54 -20.13
CA LEU A 51 -12.45 6.28 -19.73
C LEU A 51 -12.20 4.78 -19.66
N VAL A 52 -11.03 4.37 -20.13
CA VAL A 52 -10.61 2.97 -20.07
C VAL A 52 -9.96 2.66 -18.73
N PRO A 53 -10.09 1.43 -18.24
CA PRO A 53 -9.31 0.99 -17.08
C PRO A 53 -7.82 1.11 -17.36
N LEU A 54 -7.06 1.47 -16.33
CA LEU A 54 -5.61 1.57 -16.41
C LEU A 54 -4.96 0.79 -15.26
N PRO A 55 -3.78 0.17 -15.47
CA PRO A 55 -3.05 -0.46 -14.39
C PRO A 55 -2.75 0.52 -13.26
N VAL A 56 -3.24 0.23 -12.06
CA VAL A 56 -3.00 1.01 -10.84
C VAL A 56 -2.06 0.32 -9.88
N ALA A 57 -1.86 -0.99 -10.02
CA ALA A 57 -0.86 -1.73 -9.25
C ALA A 57 -0.18 -2.78 -10.12
N TRP A 58 1.12 -2.93 -9.97
CA TRP A 58 1.94 -3.93 -10.68
C TRP A 58 3.16 -4.33 -9.88
N VAL A 59 3.76 -5.44 -10.29
CA VAL A 59 5.03 -5.93 -9.74
C VAL A 59 6.07 -6.05 -10.83
N LYS A 60 7.33 -6.02 -10.42
CA LYS A 60 8.49 -6.22 -11.27
C LYS A 60 9.64 -6.78 -10.44
N THR A 61 10.55 -7.51 -11.07
CA THR A 61 11.89 -7.73 -10.53
C THR A 61 12.86 -6.71 -11.14
N TRP A 62 13.82 -6.26 -10.37
CA TRP A 62 14.85 -5.34 -10.79
C TRP A 62 16.22 -5.82 -10.35
N THR A 63 17.15 -5.95 -11.30
CA THR A 63 18.55 -6.28 -11.00
C THR A 63 19.40 -5.01 -11.10
N GLY A 64 19.99 -4.63 -9.99
CA GLY A 64 20.87 -3.46 -9.92
C GLY A 64 22.25 -3.71 -10.52
N ASN A 65 23.07 -2.65 -10.59
CA ASN A 65 24.42 -2.71 -11.17
C ASN A 65 25.37 -3.65 -10.41
N THR A 66 25.07 -3.98 -9.16
CA THR A 66 25.83 -4.93 -8.33
C THR A 66 25.38 -6.39 -8.52
N GLY A 67 24.43 -6.65 -9.41
CA GLY A 67 23.88 -7.98 -9.65
C GLY A 67 22.81 -8.44 -8.65
N HIS A 68 22.50 -7.64 -7.64
CA HIS A 68 21.41 -7.96 -6.71
C HIS A 68 20.05 -7.74 -7.36
N THR A 69 19.15 -8.72 -7.23
CA THR A 69 17.79 -8.66 -7.74
C THR A 69 16.81 -8.39 -6.60
N ALA A 70 16.01 -7.34 -6.74
CA ALA A 70 14.95 -6.97 -5.82
C ALA A 70 13.58 -7.23 -6.43
N ARG A 71 12.59 -7.49 -5.59
CA ARG A 71 11.17 -7.45 -5.94
C ARG A 71 10.65 -6.03 -5.73
N VAL A 72 9.93 -5.52 -6.69
CA VAL A 72 9.37 -4.17 -6.68
C VAL A 72 7.86 -4.26 -6.83
N PHE A 73 7.14 -3.66 -5.93
CA PHE A 73 5.72 -3.42 -6.03
C PHE A 73 5.47 -1.92 -6.23
N HIS A 74 4.58 -1.60 -7.13
CA HIS A 74 4.14 -0.23 -7.38
C HIS A 74 2.63 -0.15 -7.32
N VAL A 75 2.13 0.93 -6.74
CA VAL A 75 0.72 1.29 -6.73
C VAL A 75 0.60 2.80 -6.92
N THR A 76 -0.35 3.23 -7.74
CA THR A 76 -0.61 4.66 -7.99
C THR A 76 -1.63 5.25 -7.03
N MET A 77 -2.40 4.40 -6.32
CA MET A 77 -3.27 4.79 -5.22
C MET A 77 -2.45 4.94 -3.93
N GLY A 78 -2.93 5.71 -2.98
CA GLY A 78 -2.28 5.80 -1.68
C GLY A 78 -2.37 7.18 -1.04
N SER A 79 -3.37 7.99 -1.41
CA SER A 79 -3.74 9.11 -0.56
C SER A 79 -4.23 8.57 0.79
N ALA A 80 -4.17 9.39 1.83
CA ALA A 80 -4.58 8.94 3.15
C ALA A 80 -6.01 8.38 3.15
N GLN A 81 -6.92 8.97 2.38
CA GLN A 81 -8.31 8.51 2.27
C GLN A 81 -8.46 7.15 1.59
N ASP A 82 -7.60 6.82 0.62
CA ASP A 82 -7.66 5.53 -0.08
C ASP A 82 -7.43 4.37 0.89
N PHE A 83 -6.64 4.58 1.95
CA PHE A 83 -6.41 3.58 2.99
C PHE A 83 -7.64 3.31 3.89
N GLN A 84 -8.75 4.01 3.71
CA GLN A 84 -10.04 3.59 4.27
C GLN A 84 -10.54 2.29 3.61
N SER A 85 -10.11 1.99 2.36
CA SER A 85 -10.38 0.72 1.71
C SER A 85 -9.57 -0.41 2.33
N GLU A 86 -10.23 -1.42 2.89
CA GLU A 86 -9.57 -2.62 3.42
C GLU A 86 -8.81 -3.36 2.32
N GLY A 87 -9.37 -3.42 1.12
CA GLY A 87 -8.72 -4.05 -0.03
C GLY A 87 -7.37 -3.41 -0.37
N LEU A 88 -7.24 -2.07 -0.29
CA LEU A 88 -5.96 -1.39 -0.52
C LEU A 88 -4.96 -1.67 0.60
N ARG A 89 -5.40 -1.65 1.86
CA ARG A 89 -4.53 -2.00 3.00
C ARG A 89 -3.97 -3.41 2.84
N ARG A 90 -4.84 -4.38 2.51
CA ARG A 90 -4.47 -5.78 2.29
C ARG A 90 -3.50 -5.94 1.13
N LEU A 91 -3.76 -5.28 0.00
CA LEU A 91 -2.86 -5.26 -1.15
C LEU A 91 -1.47 -4.78 -0.74
N THR A 92 -1.40 -3.69 0.01
CA THR A 92 -0.13 -3.07 0.44
C THR A 92 0.64 -3.96 1.41
N VAL A 93 -0.04 -4.55 2.39
CA VAL A 93 0.59 -5.47 3.36
C VAL A 93 1.09 -6.74 2.67
N ASN A 94 0.26 -7.36 1.82
CA ASN A 94 0.67 -8.51 1.05
C ASN A 94 1.88 -8.23 0.15
N ALA A 95 1.89 -7.04 -0.48
CA ALA A 95 3.01 -6.62 -1.30
C ALA A 95 4.31 -6.45 -0.49
N ALA A 96 4.21 -5.90 0.73
CA ALA A 96 5.36 -5.81 1.63
C ALA A 96 5.92 -7.20 1.98
N TYR A 97 5.06 -8.16 2.36
CA TYR A 97 5.49 -9.54 2.59
C TYR A 97 6.14 -10.16 1.35
N TRP A 98 5.54 -9.97 0.17
CA TRP A 98 6.08 -10.49 -1.07
C TRP A 98 7.46 -9.88 -1.40
N CYS A 99 7.63 -8.57 -1.23
CA CYS A 99 8.92 -7.90 -1.44
C CYS A 99 10.02 -8.43 -0.50
N LEU A 100 9.64 -8.83 0.71
CA LEU A 100 10.53 -9.39 1.73
C LEU A 100 10.74 -10.91 1.61
N HIS A 101 10.20 -11.57 0.57
CA HIS A 101 10.24 -13.04 0.41
C HIS A 101 9.54 -13.81 1.55
N LEU A 102 8.50 -13.20 2.13
CA LEU A 102 7.69 -13.76 3.21
C LEU A 102 6.28 -14.13 2.73
N GLU A 103 6.13 -14.52 1.47
CA GLU A 103 4.83 -14.84 0.88
C GLU A 103 4.11 -16.03 1.54
N ALA A 104 4.82 -16.87 2.26
CA ALA A 104 4.22 -17.96 3.06
C ALA A 104 3.34 -17.42 4.19
N GLU A 105 3.65 -16.22 4.69
CA GLU A 105 2.90 -15.55 5.77
C GLU A 105 1.63 -14.86 5.26
N ILE A 106 1.48 -14.69 3.95
CA ILE A 106 0.32 -14.03 3.36
C ILE A 106 -0.90 -14.95 3.51
N ASN A 107 -1.89 -14.48 4.26
CA ASN A 107 -3.16 -15.19 4.41
C ASN A 107 -4.35 -14.22 4.35
N ASP A 108 -5.54 -14.75 4.06
CA ASP A 108 -6.77 -13.99 3.91
C ASP A 108 -7.41 -13.58 5.25
N LYS A 109 -6.90 -14.09 6.35
CA LYS A 109 -7.37 -13.83 7.73
C LYS A 109 -6.51 -12.81 8.46
N SER A 110 -5.40 -12.33 7.85
CA SER A 110 -4.58 -11.29 8.46
C SER A 110 -5.42 -10.05 8.74
N CYS A 111 -5.28 -9.52 9.94
CA CYS A 111 -5.96 -8.29 10.35
C CYS A 111 -5.48 -7.13 9.50
N MET A 112 -6.44 -6.36 8.95
CA MET A 112 -6.20 -5.15 8.19
C MET A 112 -6.90 -3.95 8.83
N ASP A 113 -7.28 -4.09 10.10
CA ASP A 113 -7.98 -3.04 10.83
C ASP A 113 -7.09 -1.81 11.01
N ILE A 114 -7.73 -0.66 11.02
CA ILE A 114 -7.05 0.60 11.30
C ILE A 114 -6.91 0.72 12.82
N VAL A 115 -5.71 1.04 13.27
CA VAL A 115 -5.42 1.24 14.69
C VAL A 115 -5.78 2.66 15.09
N GLY A 116 -6.71 2.81 16.03
CA GLY A 116 -7.16 4.09 16.53
C GLY A 116 -8.11 4.83 15.59
N GLU A 117 -8.31 6.11 15.86
CA GLU A 117 -9.14 6.98 15.04
C GLU A 117 -8.42 7.32 13.72
N TYR A 118 -9.11 7.18 12.60
CA TYR A 118 -8.59 7.47 11.29
C TYR A 118 -9.58 8.31 10.48
N ASP A 119 -9.42 9.61 10.55
CA ASP A 119 -10.19 10.59 9.80
C ASP A 119 -9.26 11.48 8.97
N PRO A 120 -8.73 10.97 7.87
CA PRO A 120 -7.80 11.71 7.03
C PRO A 120 -8.52 12.84 6.30
N PRO A 121 -7.96 14.07 6.32
CA PRO A 121 -8.52 15.17 5.57
C PRO A 121 -8.46 14.90 4.07
N ASP A 122 -9.31 15.59 3.31
CA ASP A 122 -9.23 15.59 1.85
C ASP A 122 -7.82 15.95 1.38
N SER A 123 -7.30 15.19 0.42
CA SER A 123 -6.01 15.48 -0.16
C SER A 123 -6.02 16.87 -0.80
N GLY A 124 -5.06 17.70 -0.44
CA GLY A 124 -4.93 19.06 -0.94
C GLY A 124 -3.48 19.54 -0.81
N PHE A 125 -3.09 20.46 -1.68
CA PHE A 125 -1.74 21.02 -1.71
C PHE A 125 -1.61 22.27 -0.81
N ALA A 126 -2.65 22.61 -0.07
CA ALA A 126 -2.75 23.84 0.69
C ALA A 126 -2.38 23.66 2.16
N TYR A 127 -1.18 23.12 2.45
CA TYR A 127 -0.70 22.91 3.82
C TYR A 127 -0.85 24.16 4.72
N LYS A 128 -0.68 25.35 4.14
CA LYS A 128 -0.86 26.62 4.87
C LYS A 128 -2.33 26.85 5.29
N GLN A 129 -3.29 26.50 4.43
CA GLN A 129 -4.73 26.63 4.73
C GLN A 129 -5.16 25.60 5.79
N LEU A 130 -4.51 24.43 5.80
CA LEU A 130 -4.72 23.39 6.79
C LEU A 130 -4.00 23.66 8.11
N GLY A 131 -3.24 24.77 8.21
CA GLY A 131 -2.45 25.08 9.41
C GLY A 131 -1.29 24.11 9.66
N ILE A 132 -0.92 23.31 8.66
CA ILE A 132 0.16 22.32 8.79
C ILE A 132 1.50 23.05 8.68
N VAL A 133 2.31 22.94 9.71
CA VAL A 133 3.71 23.41 9.71
C VAL A 133 4.60 22.19 9.45
N PRO A 134 5.36 22.20 8.35
CA PRO A 134 6.34 21.14 8.12
C PRO A 134 7.32 21.05 9.27
N ARG A 135 7.56 19.83 9.77
CA ARG A 135 8.46 19.54 10.89
C ARG A 135 9.49 18.51 10.46
N LYS A 136 10.64 18.55 11.11
CA LYS A 136 11.60 17.45 10.97
C LYS A 136 11.06 16.18 11.65
N PRO A 137 11.47 14.97 11.22
CA PRO A 137 10.99 13.73 11.84
C PRO A 137 11.16 13.69 13.37
N GLU A 138 12.25 14.21 13.88
CA GLU A 138 12.53 14.28 15.33
C GLU A 138 11.63 15.26 16.11
N GLN A 139 10.92 16.14 15.40
CA GLN A 139 9.95 17.10 15.96
C GLN A 139 8.52 16.58 15.84
N SER A 140 8.32 15.46 15.16
CA SER A 140 7.04 14.78 15.06
C SER A 140 6.98 13.80 16.22
N SER A 141 6.29 14.17 17.29
CA SER A 141 5.95 13.19 18.32
C SER A 141 4.96 12.19 17.71
N LEU A 142 5.47 11.13 17.15
CA LEU A 142 4.72 9.89 17.00
C LEU A 142 4.65 9.25 18.40
N ASP A 143 4.08 10.00 19.33
CA ASP A 143 3.83 9.55 20.69
C ASP A 143 2.60 8.64 20.71
N HIS A 144 2.60 7.66 19.83
CA HIS A 144 1.87 6.46 20.09
C HIS A 144 2.75 5.67 21.05
N SER A 145 2.37 5.66 22.33
CA SER A 145 3.06 4.79 23.26
C SER A 145 3.09 3.40 22.63
N ASN A 146 4.27 2.81 22.47
CA ASN A 146 4.41 1.46 21.93
C ASN A 146 3.49 0.45 22.66
N ALA A 147 3.08 0.77 23.88
CA ALA A 147 2.16 -0.02 24.68
C ALA A 147 0.74 -0.08 24.08
N ASP A 148 0.18 1.03 23.61
CA ASP A 148 -1.18 1.04 23.05
C ASP A 148 -1.24 0.30 21.71
N PHE A 149 -0.20 0.46 20.88
CA PHE A 149 -0.07 -0.26 19.63
C PHE A 149 0.11 -1.77 19.87
N GLN A 150 0.98 -2.18 20.79
CA GLN A 150 1.18 -3.59 21.12
C GLN A 150 -0.09 -4.21 21.68
N THR A 151 -0.78 -3.52 22.58
CA THR A 151 -2.05 -3.99 23.15
C THR A 151 -3.12 -4.15 22.08
N PHE A 152 -3.22 -3.21 21.13
CA PHE A 152 -4.16 -3.33 20.02
C PHE A 152 -3.86 -4.56 19.15
N ILE A 153 -2.60 -4.77 18.78
CA ILE A 153 -2.18 -5.91 17.96
C ILE A 153 -2.48 -7.22 18.66
N GLU A 154 -2.17 -7.34 19.94
CA GLU A 154 -2.43 -8.54 20.73
C GLU A 154 -3.92 -8.87 20.85
N GLN A 155 -4.76 -7.85 20.97
CA GLN A 155 -6.20 -8.00 21.15
C GLN A 155 -6.99 -8.24 19.85
N ASN A 156 -6.55 -7.65 18.74
CA ASN A 156 -7.34 -7.58 17.52
C ASN A 156 -6.70 -8.27 16.32
N CYS A 157 -5.39 -8.46 16.34
CA CYS A 157 -4.66 -9.03 15.21
C CYS A 157 -3.95 -10.29 15.66
N ALA A 158 -4.46 -11.46 15.26
CA ALA A 158 -3.67 -12.68 15.33
C ALA A 158 -2.48 -12.57 14.37
N LEU A 159 -1.41 -11.93 14.80
CA LEU A 159 -0.17 -11.91 14.02
C LEU A 159 0.31 -13.35 13.89
N PRO A 160 0.65 -13.81 12.67
CA PRO A 160 1.37 -15.07 12.55
C PRO A 160 2.62 -14.95 13.43
N SER A 161 2.87 -15.96 14.25
CA SER A 161 4.06 -16.01 15.08
C SER A 161 5.26 -15.96 14.15
N ILE A 162 5.87 -14.78 14.00
CA ILE A 162 7.14 -14.65 13.32
C ILE A 162 8.13 -15.45 14.16
N ASN A 163 8.48 -16.60 13.63
CA ASN A 163 9.45 -17.49 14.28
C ASN A 163 10.78 -16.73 14.30
N LYS A 164 11.11 -16.10 15.42
CA LYS A 164 12.31 -15.27 15.62
C LYS A 164 13.63 -16.03 15.36
N THR A 165 13.53 -17.35 15.14
CA THR A 165 14.69 -18.22 14.89
C THR A 165 15.30 -18.08 13.48
N ASN A 166 14.60 -17.46 12.52
CA ASN A 166 15.10 -17.30 11.14
C ASN A 166 15.41 -15.85 10.73
N ALA A 167 15.16 -14.88 11.57
CA ALA A 167 15.55 -13.49 11.30
C ALA A 167 16.94 -13.27 11.90
N ASN A 168 17.98 -13.64 11.17
CA ASN A 168 19.33 -13.15 11.48
C ASN A 168 19.48 -11.75 10.85
N PRO A 169 19.46 -10.67 11.64
CA PRO A 169 19.56 -9.30 11.13
C PRO A 169 20.88 -9.05 10.37
N GLU A 170 21.90 -9.85 10.62
CA GLU A 170 23.20 -9.71 9.98
C GLU A 170 23.21 -10.13 8.49
N THR A 171 22.18 -10.84 8.02
CA THR A 171 22.12 -11.29 6.63
C THR A 171 21.67 -10.18 5.66
N TYR A 172 21.08 -9.10 6.17
CA TYR A 172 20.52 -8.01 5.35
C TYR A 172 21.40 -6.76 5.27
N LEU A 173 22.49 -6.68 6.03
CA LEU A 173 23.35 -5.47 6.14
C LEU A 173 24.80 -5.70 5.76
N LYS A 174 25.14 -6.71 4.97
CA LYS A 174 26.50 -6.78 4.39
C LYS A 174 26.53 -6.07 3.05
N PRO A 175 27.50 -5.15 2.87
CA PRO A 175 27.67 -4.30 1.70
C PRO A 175 27.93 -5.10 0.43
#